data_b50df521a1719e5ac86adf9d50dc9434
#
_entry.id   b50df521a1719e5ac86adf9d50dc9434
#
_cell.length_a   1.000
_cell.length_b   1.000
_cell.length_c   1.000
_cell.angle_alpha   90.00
_cell.angle_beta   90.00
_cell.angle_gamma   90.00
#
_symmetry.space_group_name_H-M   'P 1'
#
loop_
_entity.id
_entity.type
_entity.pdbx_description
1 polymer ?
#
loop_
_entity_poly.entity_id
_entity_poly.type
_entity_poly.pdbx_seq_one_letter_code
_entity_poly.pdbx_strand_id
1 'polypeptide(L)'
;RLEQSGADADAAFAHDLDAFVASFAEMTSVGAADTGRRDAVLALVLEMAKSPPGRGPAGKVNVEGRKARFLSHFSGSDRGRAQELLDLARASYRLRDDDNIYLGRIESELARAVGEGRGRLRDRLGRVVDDLEPGEVARALRDPSYRPESSQTPRQAEATEGGRLKMRARQLVGQPAGSGVASGPARVVVGPSDLFGFKAGEVLVCDAVDPNMTFVIPLAVAVVERRGGMLIHGAIIAREYGIPCVTGVPDAAELIHTGDQVTVDGYLGVVTVTSQGPSDPTSV
;
A
#
# COMPACT_ATOMS: atom_id res chain seq x y z
N ARG A 1 -1.63 -9.83 -25.55
CA ARG A 1 -2.33 -11.11 -25.29
C ARG A 1 -3.51 -10.93 -24.34
N LEU A 2 -3.36 -10.20 -23.22
CA LEU A 2 -4.45 -9.97 -22.24
C LEU A 2 -5.66 -9.22 -22.84
N GLU A 3 -5.43 -8.29 -23.75
CA GLU A 3 -6.50 -7.53 -24.42
C GLU A 3 -7.09 -8.25 -25.65
N GLN A 4 -6.38 -9.22 -26.22
CA GLN A 4 -6.76 -9.94 -27.46
C GLN A 4 -7.36 -11.32 -27.21
N SER A 5 -7.30 -11.87 -26.02
CA SER A 5 -7.87 -13.17 -25.71
C SER A 5 -9.36 -13.05 -25.42
N GLY A 6 -10.15 -13.02 -26.51
CA GLY A 6 -11.52 -13.51 -26.44
C GLY A 6 -11.54 -14.94 -25.89
N ALA A 7 -12.70 -15.48 -25.62
CA ALA A 7 -13.03 -16.70 -24.87
C ALA A 7 -12.19 -17.99 -25.10
N ASP A 8 -11.20 -17.99 -25.99
CA ASP A 8 -10.27 -19.08 -26.29
C ASP A 8 -8.84 -18.82 -25.77
N ALA A 9 -8.69 -18.10 -24.65
CA ALA A 9 -7.40 -18.01 -23.99
C ALA A 9 -6.91 -19.42 -23.64
N ASP A 10 -5.71 -19.77 -24.11
CA ASP A 10 -5.02 -21.03 -23.83
C ASP A 10 -5.23 -21.42 -22.36
N ALA A 11 -5.76 -22.60 -22.10
CA ALA A 11 -6.08 -23.09 -20.75
C ALA A 11 -4.86 -23.02 -19.81
N ALA A 12 -3.64 -23.14 -20.35
CA ALA A 12 -2.39 -22.96 -19.61
C ALA A 12 -2.22 -21.52 -19.14
N PHE A 13 -2.54 -20.52 -19.97
CA PHE A 13 -2.47 -19.10 -19.58
C PHE A 13 -3.51 -18.77 -18.50
N ALA A 14 -4.72 -19.31 -18.61
CA ALA A 14 -5.76 -19.11 -17.60
C ALA A 14 -5.34 -19.72 -16.25
N HIS A 15 -4.73 -20.90 -16.26
CA HIS A 15 -4.20 -21.55 -15.07
C HIS A 15 -3.06 -20.75 -14.42
N ASP A 16 -2.09 -20.28 -15.21
CA ASP A 16 -0.97 -19.48 -14.73
C ASP A 16 -1.46 -18.14 -14.14
N LEU A 17 -2.48 -17.55 -14.77
CA LEU A 17 -3.10 -16.33 -14.28
C LEU A 17 -3.83 -16.56 -12.95
N ASP A 18 -4.59 -17.64 -12.83
CA ASP A 18 -5.29 -17.99 -11.60
C ASP A 18 -4.29 -18.28 -10.47
N ALA A 19 -3.20 -18.98 -10.76
CA ALA A 19 -2.10 -19.22 -9.81
C ALA A 19 -1.43 -17.91 -9.38
N PHE A 20 -1.20 -16.99 -10.33
CA PHE A 20 -0.66 -15.66 -10.02
C PHE A 20 -1.61 -14.84 -9.14
N VAL A 21 -2.90 -14.79 -9.49
CA VAL A 21 -3.93 -14.08 -8.71
C VAL A 21 -4.04 -14.66 -7.29
N ALA A 22 -3.99 -15.99 -7.15
CA ALA A 22 -4.01 -16.64 -5.83
C ALA A 22 -2.78 -16.27 -5.00
N SER A 23 -1.58 -16.35 -5.58
CA SER A 23 -0.33 -15.95 -4.91
C SER A 23 -0.31 -14.47 -4.53
N PHE A 24 -0.85 -13.60 -5.39
CA PHE A 24 -0.96 -12.18 -5.13
C PHE A 24 -1.96 -11.88 -4.02
N ALA A 25 -3.08 -12.60 -3.97
CA ALA A 25 -4.06 -12.49 -2.90
C ALA A 25 -3.48 -12.89 -1.54
N GLU A 26 -2.60 -13.89 -1.49
CA GLU A 26 -1.88 -14.28 -0.28
C GLU A 26 -0.96 -13.17 0.25
N MET A 27 -0.36 -12.38 -0.65
CA MET A 27 0.56 -11.30 -0.27
C MET A 27 -0.17 -10.02 0.16
N THR A 28 -1.42 -9.81 -0.27
CA THR A 28 -2.11 -8.53 -0.08
C THR A 28 -3.13 -8.50 1.05
N SER A 29 -3.20 -9.54 1.90
CA SER A 29 -4.11 -9.67 3.07
C SER A 29 -5.61 -9.41 2.78
N VAL A 30 -5.98 -9.35 1.50
CA VAL A 30 -7.36 -9.08 1.08
C VAL A 30 -8.09 -10.42 0.90
N GLY A 31 -9.12 -10.72 1.69
CA GLY A 31 -9.83 -12.02 1.79
C GLY A 31 -10.22 -12.70 0.46
N ALA A 32 -10.05 -14.00 0.34
CA ALA A 32 -10.13 -14.80 -0.88
C ALA A 32 -11.54 -15.00 -1.49
N ALA A 33 -12.58 -14.37 -0.95
CA ALA A 33 -13.98 -14.72 -1.25
C ALA A 33 -14.68 -13.80 -2.27
N ASP A 34 -14.00 -12.81 -2.84
CA ASP A 34 -14.66 -11.80 -3.68
C ASP A 34 -14.33 -12.01 -5.18
N THR A 35 -15.36 -12.31 -5.97
CA THR A 35 -15.25 -12.45 -7.45
C THR A 35 -14.81 -11.14 -8.13
N GLY A 36 -15.09 -9.98 -7.54
CA GLY A 36 -14.62 -8.68 -8.02
C GLY A 36 -13.09 -8.49 -7.92
N ARG A 37 -12.43 -9.29 -7.09
CA ARG A 37 -10.98 -9.22 -6.87
C ARG A 37 -10.17 -9.66 -8.10
N ARG A 38 -10.55 -10.74 -8.78
CA ARG A 38 -9.83 -11.21 -9.96
C ARG A 38 -9.76 -10.11 -11.01
N ASP A 39 -10.87 -9.43 -11.24
CA ASP A 39 -10.95 -8.32 -12.21
C ASP A 39 -10.13 -7.12 -11.74
N ALA A 40 -10.11 -6.83 -10.44
CA ALA A 40 -9.32 -5.75 -9.87
C ALA A 40 -7.80 -6.03 -9.97
N VAL A 41 -7.35 -7.26 -9.68
CA VAL A 41 -5.94 -7.66 -9.86
C VAL A 41 -5.56 -7.61 -11.34
N LEU A 42 -6.43 -8.08 -12.22
CA LEU A 42 -6.21 -8.01 -13.66
C LEU A 42 -6.10 -6.56 -14.15
N ALA A 43 -6.98 -5.67 -13.70
CA ALA A 43 -6.92 -4.25 -14.04
C ALA A 43 -5.58 -3.63 -13.60
N LEU A 44 -5.09 -3.98 -12.41
CA LEU A 44 -3.81 -3.51 -11.90
C LEU A 44 -2.64 -4.06 -12.71
N VAL A 45 -2.65 -5.36 -13.05
CA VAL A 45 -1.61 -5.98 -13.90
C VAL A 45 -1.59 -5.33 -15.29
N LEU A 46 -2.77 -5.04 -15.85
CA LEU A 46 -2.88 -4.33 -17.13
C LEU A 46 -2.32 -2.91 -17.04
N GLU A 47 -2.58 -2.21 -15.95
CA GLU A 47 -2.03 -0.88 -15.71
C GLU A 47 -0.51 -0.92 -15.59
N MET A 48 0.04 -1.89 -14.85
CA MET A 48 1.49 -2.11 -14.78
C MET A 48 2.10 -2.43 -16.16
N ALA A 49 1.42 -3.21 -16.98
CA ALA A 49 1.87 -3.53 -18.34
C ALA A 49 1.85 -2.32 -19.29
N LYS A 50 1.00 -1.32 -19.03
CA LYS A 50 0.96 -0.06 -19.78
C LYS A 50 2.04 0.92 -19.34
N SER A 51 2.57 0.76 -18.14
CA SER A 51 3.64 1.61 -17.62
C SER A 51 4.87 1.52 -18.52
N PRO A 52 5.43 2.64 -18.97
CA PRO A 52 6.60 2.59 -19.84
C PRO A 52 7.75 1.88 -19.11
N PRO A 53 8.47 0.97 -19.78
CA PRO A 53 9.67 0.35 -19.23
C PRO A 53 10.76 1.43 -19.10
N GLY A 54 10.91 2.02 -17.93
CA GLY A 54 11.89 3.11 -17.77
C GLY A 54 12.20 3.47 -16.33
N ARG A 55 11.32 3.11 -15.41
CA ARG A 55 11.56 3.22 -13.98
C ARG A 55 11.77 1.84 -13.38
N GLY A 56 12.76 1.14 -13.89
CA GLY A 56 13.30 -0.04 -13.20
C GLY A 56 14.17 0.43 -12.04
N PRO A 57 14.45 -0.42 -11.05
CA PRO A 57 15.40 -0.13 -9.99
C PRO A 57 16.66 0.45 -10.63
N ALA A 58 17.06 1.63 -10.15
CA ALA A 58 18.22 2.37 -10.65
C ALA A 58 19.37 1.40 -10.91
N GLY A 59 19.76 1.26 -12.15
CA GLY A 59 20.61 0.26 -12.81
C GLY A 59 21.31 -0.71 -11.88
N LYS A 60 21.48 -1.96 -12.30
CA LYS A 60 22.07 -3.04 -11.49
C LYS A 60 23.23 -2.54 -10.66
N VAL A 61 22.94 -2.27 -9.39
CA VAL A 61 23.93 -1.80 -8.42
C VAL A 61 24.99 -2.90 -8.32
N ASN A 62 26.24 -2.57 -8.65
CA ASN A 62 27.35 -3.49 -8.44
C ASN A 62 27.59 -3.65 -6.92
N VAL A 63 26.79 -4.52 -6.29
CA VAL A 63 26.83 -4.79 -4.85
C VAL A 63 28.20 -5.31 -4.42
N GLU A 64 28.77 -6.22 -5.20
CA GLU A 64 30.09 -6.79 -4.90
C GLU A 64 31.21 -5.75 -5.00
N GLY A 65 31.16 -4.88 -5.99
CA GLY A 65 32.10 -3.77 -6.10
C GLY A 65 31.97 -2.78 -4.94
N ARG A 66 30.75 -2.46 -4.51
CA ARG A 66 30.51 -1.61 -3.32
C ARG A 66 30.99 -2.27 -2.04
N LYS A 67 30.73 -3.58 -1.86
CA LYS A 67 31.20 -4.36 -0.73
C LYS A 67 32.73 -4.37 -0.68
N ALA A 68 33.39 -4.68 -1.79
CA ALA A 68 34.84 -4.67 -1.89
C ALA A 68 35.43 -3.29 -1.55
N ARG A 69 34.84 -2.22 -2.08
CA ARG A 69 35.25 -0.84 -1.79
C ARG A 69 35.06 -0.50 -0.29
N PHE A 70 33.93 -0.86 0.31
CA PHE A 70 33.71 -0.66 1.75
C PHE A 70 34.76 -1.38 2.57
N LEU A 71 35.01 -2.66 2.30
CA LEU A 71 35.98 -3.47 3.04
C LEU A 71 37.43 -3.05 2.80
N SER A 72 37.75 -2.35 1.72
CA SER A 72 39.11 -1.82 1.49
C SER A 72 39.52 -0.69 2.44
N HIS A 73 38.56 -0.07 3.15
CA HIS A 73 38.87 0.91 4.19
C HIS A 73 39.33 0.31 5.51
N PHE A 74 39.29 -1.00 5.67
CA PHE A 74 39.66 -1.71 6.86
C PHE A 74 40.85 -2.64 6.60
N SER A 75 41.71 -2.80 7.57
CA SER A 75 42.88 -3.68 7.50
C SER A 75 42.96 -4.66 8.69
N GLY A 76 43.71 -5.75 8.54
CA GLY A 76 43.94 -6.74 9.61
C GLY A 76 42.63 -7.31 10.17
N SER A 77 42.54 -7.37 11.50
CA SER A 77 41.38 -7.88 12.26
C SER A 77 40.12 -7.06 12.04
N ASP A 78 40.25 -5.75 11.79
CA ASP A 78 39.12 -4.84 11.62
C ASP A 78 38.35 -5.16 10.33
N ARG A 79 39.04 -5.64 9.30
CA ARG A 79 38.40 -6.06 8.06
C ARG A 79 37.49 -7.26 8.27
N GLY A 80 37.94 -8.27 9.07
CA GLY A 80 37.13 -9.44 9.42
C GLY A 80 35.85 -9.00 10.16
N ARG A 81 36.01 -8.13 11.16
CA ARG A 81 34.87 -7.62 11.93
C ARG A 81 33.94 -6.77 11.11
N ALA A 82 34.44 -5.92 10.20
CA ALA A 82 33.63 -5.14 9.29
C ALA A 82 32.80 -6.02 8.33
N GLN A 83 33.40 -7.14 7.87
CA GLN A 83 32.70 -8.14 7.06
C GLN A 83 31.57 -8.81 7.86
N GLU A 84 31.83 -9.27 9.08
CA GLU A 84 30.83 -9.89 9.95
C GLU A 84 29.65 -8.94 10.23
N LEU A 85 29.95 -7.69 10.59
CA LEU A 85 28.92 -6.69 10.84
C LEU A 85 28.09 -6.37 9.61
N LEU A 86 28.72 -6.30 8.43
CA LEU A 86 28.01 -6.08 7.17
C LEU A 86 27.09 -7.27 6.82
N ASP A 87 27.57 -8.50 7.02
CA ASP A 87 26.76 -9.69 6.76
C ASP A 87 25.63 -9.83 7.77
N LEU A 88 25.85 -9.49 9.04
CA LEU A 88 24.80 -9.42 10.07
C LEU A 88 23.75 -8.36 9.74
N ALA A 89 24.16 -7.17 9.32
CA ALA A 89 23.23 -6.12 8.89
C ALA A 89 22.37 -6.57 7.70
N ARG A 90 22.99 -7.21 6.69
CA ARG A 90 22.27 -7.76 5.54
C ARG A 90 21.28 -8.86 5.93
N ALA A 91 21.69 -9.74 6.85
CA ALA A 91 20.81 -10.79 7.37
C ALA A 91 19.62 -10.20 8.13
N SER A 92 19.86 -9.18 8.95
CA SER A 92 18.79 -8.46 9.68
C SER A 92 17.76 -7.81 8.74
N TYR A 93 18.23 -7.21 7.64
CA TYR A 93 17.31 -6.64 6.64
C TYR A 93 16.46 -7.72 5.97
N ARG A 94 17.07 -8.85 5.56
CA ARG A 94 16.34 -9.97 4.98
C ARG A 94 15.31 -10.54 5.95
N LEU A 95 15.70 -10.74 7.20
CA LEU A 95 14.80 -11.27 8.24
C LEU A 95 13.56 -10.37 8.39
N ARG A 96 13.75 -9.05 8.39
CA ARG A 96 12.64 -8.10 8.47
C ARG A 96 11.69 -8.18 7.27
N ASP A 97 12.22 -8.38 6.08
CA ASP A 97 11.40 -8.51 4.87
C ASP A 97 10.66 -9.86 4.87
N ASP A 98 11.33 -10.93 5.30
CA ASP A 98 10.72 -12.25 5.45
C ASP A 98 9.62 -12.25 6.52
N ASP A 99 9.83 -11.57 7.67
CA ASP A 99 8.83 -11.42 8.73
C ASP A 99 7.56 -10.76 8.21
N ASN A 100 7.69 -9.71 7.39
CA ASN A 100 6.54 -9.03 6.79
C ASN A 100 5.74 -9.95 5.85
N ILE A 101 6.44 -10.80 5.06
CA ILE A 101 5.78 -11.78 4.20
C ILE A 101 5.00 -12.80 5.03
N TYR A 102 5.62 -13.33 6.09
CA TYR A 102 4.94 -14.29 6.98
C TYR A 102 3.78 -13.66 7.73
N LEU A 103 3.95 -12.43 8.23
CA LEU A 103 2.87 -11.69 8.89
C LEU A 103 1.70 -11.47 7.93
N GLY A 104 1.96 -11.02 6.70
CA GLY A 104 0.94 -10.82 5.68
C GLY A 104 0.18 -12.12 5.35
N ARG A 105 0.86 -13.27 5.32
CA ARG A 105 0.20 -14.58 5.16
C ARG A 105 -0.70 -14.92 6.33
N ILE A 106 -0.25 -14.68 7.57
CA ILE A 106 -1.05 -14.93 8.77
C ILE A 106 -2.28 -14.02 8.78
N GLU A 107 -2.11 -12.75 8.45
CA GLU A 107 -3.21 -11.78 8.37
C GLU A 107 -4.22 -12.16 7.28
N SER A 108 -3.76 -12.62 6.11
CA SER A 108 -4.61 -13.13 5.03
C SER A 108 -5.44 -14.34 5.47
N GLU A 109 -4.81 -15.31 6.13
CA GLU A 109 -5.51 -16.49 6.63
C GLU A 109 -6.51 -16.13 7.73
N LEU A 110 -6.16 -15.20 8.62
CA LEU A 110 -7.06 -14.69 9.63
C LEU A 110 -8.26 -13.98 9.00
N ALA A 111 -8.03 -13.10 8.04
CA ALA A 111 -9.10 -12.39 7.33
C ALA A 111 -10.03 -13.36 6.60
N ARG A 112 -9.48 -14.42 5.95
CA ARG A 112 -10.24 -15.47 5.31
C ARG A 112 -11.11 -16.24 6.33
N ALA A 113 -10.52 -16.63 7.45
CA ALA A 113 -11.23 -17.36 8.51
C ALA A 113 -12.34 -16.52 9.13
N VAL A 114 -12.10 -15.24 9.38
CA VAL A 114 -13.10 -14.29 9.88
C VAL A 114 -14.23 -14.09 8.88
N GLY A 115 -13.90 -13.93 7.58
CA GLY A 115 -14.88 -13.81 6.50
C GLY A 115 -15.78 -15.02 6.39
N GLU A 116 -15.20 -16.23 6.43
CA GLU A 116 -15.97 -17.49 6.45
C GLU A 116 -16.83 -17.58 7.71
N GLY A 117 -16.29 -17.21 8.86
CA GLY A 117 -17.02 -17.17 10.13
C GLY A 117 -18.20 -16.22 10.08
N ARG A 118 -18.04 -15.02 9.53
CA ARG A 118 -19.12 -14.05 9.31
C ARG A 118 -20.19 -14.61 8.36
N GLY A 119 -19.80 -15.30 7.28
CA GLY A 119 -20.72 -15.97 6.37
C GLY A 119 -21.60 -16.96 7.11
N ARG A 120 -21.01 -17.89 7.88
CA ARG A 120 -21.75 -18.87 8.69
C ARG A 120 -22.66 -18.23 9.74
N LEU A 121 -22.24 -17.12 10.34
CA LEU A 121 -23.07 -16.38 11.29
C LEU A 121 -24.21 -15.65 10.60
N ARG A 122 -23.99 -15.10 9.42
CA ARG A 122 -25.06 -14.46 8.61
C ARG A 122 -26.15 -15.46 8.29
N ASP A 123 -25.77 -16.66 7.84
CA ASP A 123 -26.73 -17.74 7.55
C ASP A 123 -27.51 -18.16 8.79
N ARG A 124 -26.84 -18.29 9.96
CA ARG A 124 -27.47 -18.70 11.22
C ARG A 124 -28.36 -17.61 11.81
N LEU A 125 -27.96 -16.34 11.74
CA LEU A 125 -28.64 -15.25 12.44
C LEU A 125 -29.63 -14.50 11.54
N GLY A 126 -29.58 -14.72 10.21
CA GLY A 126 -30.46 -14.05 9.24
C GLY A 126 -30.23 -12.54 9.14
N ARG A 127 -29.05 -12.04 9.53
CA ARG A 127 -28.68 -10.62 9.50
C ARG A 127 -27.25 -10.40 9.09
N VAL A 128 -26.93 -9.17 8.65
CA VAL A 128 -25.57 -8.73 8.39
C VAL A 128 -24.77 -8.71 9.68
N VAL A 129 -23.53 -9.20 9.63
CA VAL A 129 -22.60 -9.36 10.77
C VAL A 129 -21.19 -8.89 10.42
N ASP A 130 -21.06 -8.03 9.42
CA ASP A 130 -19.77 -7.59 8.89
C ASP A 130 -19.05 -6.62 9.85
N ASP A 131 -19.80 -6.03 10.78
CA ASP A 131 -19.33 -5.16 11.85
C ASP A 131 -18.71 -5.89 13.05
N LEU A 132 -18.88 -7.21 13.14
CA LEU A 132 -18.38 -7.98 14.28
C LEU A 132 -16.85 -8.10 14.27
N GLU A 133 -16.25 -7.82 15.42
CA GLU A 133 -14.82 -8.06 15.62
C GLU A 133 -14.46 -9.56 15.56
N PRO A 134 -13.23 -9.92 15.15
CA PRO A 134 -12.81 -11.33 15.05
C PRO A 134 -13.05 -12.16 16.31
N GLY A 135 -12.86 -11.55 17.49
CA GLY A 135 -13.14 -12.20 18.79
C GLY A 135 -14.61 -12.52 19.00
N GLU A 136 -15.50 -11.63 18.58
CA GLU A 136 -16.96 -11.83 18.68
C GLU A 136 -17.43 -12.90 17.71
N VAL A 137 -16.89 -12.91 16.47
CA VAL A 137 -17.14 -13.96 15.48
C VAL A 137 -16.74 -15.33 16.06
N ALA A 138 -15.54 -15.43 16.63
CA ALA A 138 -15.05 -16.66 17.22
C ALA A 138 -15.92 -17.12 18.41
N ARG A 139 -16.35 -16.19 19.28
CA ARG A 139 -17.23 -16.47 20.41
C ARG A 139 -18.60 -16.92 19.94
N ALA A 140 -19.20 -16.21 19.00
CA ALA A 140 -20.50 -16.53 18.45
C ALA A 140 -20.53 -17.91 17.77
N LEU A 141 -19.45 -18.31 17.09
CA LEU A 141 -19.33 -19.63 16.47
C LEU A 141 -19.19 -20.76 17.49
N ARG A 142 -18.51 -20.52 18.63
CA ARG A 142 -18.33 -21.51 19.70
C ARG A 142 -19.56 -21.67 20.56
N ASP A 143 -20.28 -20.58 20.80
CA ASP A 143 -21.49 -20.59 21.66
C ASP A 143 -22.73 -20.24 20.82
N PRO A 144 -23.55 -21.25 20.45
CA PRO A 144 -24.76 -21.00 19.69
C PRO A 144 -25.79 -20.12 20.39
N SER A 145 -25.71 -19.99 21.72
CA SER A 145 -26.62 -19.15 22.51
C SER A 145 -26.19 -17.71 22.56
N TYR A 146 -24.88 -17.42 22.29
CA TYR A 146 -24.36 -16.06 22.25
C TYR A 146 -24.96 -15.29 21.10
N ARG A 147 -25.50 -14.14 21.39
CA ARG A 147 -26.02 -13.18 20.40
C ARG A 147 -25.16 -11.92 20.47
N PRO A 148 -24.25 -11.71 19.51
CA PRO A 148 -23.48 -10.48 19.46
C PRO A 148 -24.43 -9.29 19.28
N GLU A 149 -24.24 -8.24 20.06
CA GLU A 149 -24.91 -6.98 19.85
C GLU A 149 -24.33 -6.37 18.58
N SER A 150 -25.19 -5.99 17.61
CA SER A 150 -24.70 -5.20 16.50
C SER A 150 -24.36 -3.84 17.04
N SER A 151 -23.12 -3.46 16.97
CA SER A 151 -22.70 -2.07 17.20
C SER A 151 -23.16 -1.23 16.01
N GLN A 152 -24.48 -1.10 15.83
CA GLN A 152 -25.05 -0.01 15.05
C GLN A 152 -24.96 1.28 15.87
N THR A 153 -23.80 1.59 16.38
CA THR A 153 -23.41 2.96 16.52
C THR A 153 -22.73 3.27 15.19
N PRO A 154 -23.35 4.06 14.30
CA PRO A 154 -22.56 4.71 13.28
C PRO A 154 -21.45 5.37 14.09
N ARG A 155 -20.18 5.10 13.79
CA ARG A 155 -19.13 6.06 14.05
C ARG A 155 -19.60 7.30 13.29
N GLN A 156 -20.47 8.07 13.92
CA GLN A 156 -20.63 9.47 13.61
C GLN A 156 -19.22 10.01 13.80
N ALA A 157 -18.51 10.17 12.67
CA ALA A 157 -17.58 11.26 12.59
C ALA A 157 -18.38 12.42 13.15
N GLU A 158 -18.02 12.87 14.37
CA GLU A 158 -18.55 14.09 14.94
C GLU A 158 -18.22 15.19 13.93
N ALA A 159 -19.17 15.41 13.03
CA ALA A 159 -19.27 16.65 12.31
C ALA A 159 -19.61 17.67 13.38
N THR A 160 -18.58 18.23 13.98
CA THR A 160 -18.69 19.46 14.76
C THR A 160 -19.20 20.50 13.78
N GLU A 161 -20.51 20.69 13.77
CA GLU A 161 -21.16 21.85 13.21
C GLU A 161 -20.66 23.10 13.95
N GLY A 162 -19.61 23.64 13.43
CA GLY A 162 -19.16 24.99 13.70
C GLY A 162 -18.61 25.47 12.38
N GLY A 163 -19.35 26.40 11.73
CA GLY A 163 -19.01 27.01 10.46
C GLY A 163 -17.69 27.77 10.47
N ARG A 164 -16.59 27.05 10.64
CA ARG A 164 -15.25 27.46 10.26
C ARG A 164 -15.06 27.07 8.81
N LEU A 165 -14.92 28.05 7.94
CA LEU A 165 -14.26 27.88 6.66
C LEU A 165 -12.99 27.07 6.91
N LYS A 166 -13.03 25.76 6.67
CA LYS A 166 -11.82 24.92 6.67
C LYS A 166 -10.99 25.42 5.50
N MET A 167 -10.07 26.34 5.77
CA MET A 167 -9.02 26.65 4.81
C MET A 167 -8.23 25.36 4.60
N ARG A 168 -8.39 24.73 3.44
CA ARG A 168 -7.57 23.58 3.05
C ARG A 168 -6.11 24.04 3.03
N ALA A 169 -5.28 23.36 3.76
CA ALA A 169 -3.86 23.63 3.75
C ALA A 169 -3.37 23.44 2.30
N ARG A 170 -2.88 24.49 1.68
CA ARG A 170 -2.31 24.44 0.33
C ARG A 170 -0.92 23.83 0.31
N GLN A 171 -0.27 23.76 1.45
CA GLN A 171 1.09 23.27 1.58
C GLN A 171 1.25 22.50 2.89
N LEU A 172 1.78 21.29 2.77
CA LEU A 172 2.10 20.42 3.89
C LEU A 172 3.62 20.23 3.91
N VAL A 173 4.18 20.05 5.09
CA VAL A 173 5.62 19.89 5.29
C VAL A 173 5.89 18.57 5.99
N GLY A 174 6.86 17.84 5.50
CA GLY A 174 7.34 16.58 6.07
C GLY A 174 8.86 16.47 5.96
N GLN A 175 9.36 15.26 6.03
CA GLN A 175 10.78 14.96 5.90
C GLN A 175 11.10 14.55 4.46
N PRO A 176 12.11 15.16 3.81
CA PRO A 176 12.57 14.74 2.50
C PRO A 176 13.12 13.31 2.56
N ALA A 177 12.56 12.38 1.80
CA ALA A 177 12.88 10.97 1.89
C ALA A 177 13.28 10.32 0.56
N GLY A 178 12.80 10.82 -0.56
CA GLY A 178 13.19 10.43 -1.91
C GLY A 178 13.33 11.67 -2.79
N SER A 179 14.48 11.82 -3.45
CA SER A 179 14.81 13.01 -4.24
C SER A 179 13.95 13.16 -5.50
N GLY A 180 13.63 14.38 -5.88
CA GLY A 180 12.89 14.71 -7.09
C GLY A 180 11.69 15.59 -6.81
N VAL A 181 11.05 16.04 -7.91
CA VAL A 181 9.76 16.76 -7.88
C VAL A 181 8.83 16.08 -8.88
N ALA A 182 7.63 15.76 -8.46
CA ALA A 182 6.60 15.23 -9.34
C ALA A 182 5.22 15.73 -8.95
N SER A 183 4.32 15.74 -9.93
CA SER A 183 2.93 16.16 -9.74
C SER A 183 2.00 15.13 -10.35
N GLY A 184 0.88 14.90 -9.71
CA GLY A 184 -0.17 14.01 -10.20
C GLY A 184 -1.41 14.05 -9.32
N PRO A 185 -2.48 13.39 -9.74
CA PRO A 185 -3.66 13.23 -8.91
C PRO A 185 -3.33 12.34 -7.70
N ALA A 186 -3.80 12.72 -6.53
CA ALA A 186 -3.63 11.93 -5.32
C ALA A 186 -4.50 10.67 -5.34
N ARG A 187 -3.94 9.58 -4.85
CA ARG A 187 -4.67 8.38 -4.44
C ARG A 187 -4.42 8.14 -2.95
N VAL A 188 -5.43 8.41 -2.13
CA VAL A 188 -5.36 8.12 -0.69
C VAL A 188 -5.68 6.66 -0.47
N VAL A 189 -4.75 5.96 0.18
CA VAL A 189 -4.86 4.54 0.51
C VAL A 189 -4.93 4.39 2.02
N VAL A 190 -6.10 4.01 2.51
CA VAL A 190 -6.37 3.75 3.93
C VAL A 190 -6.39 2.24 4.18
N GLY A 191 -6.85 1.48 3.21
CA GLY A 191 -6.95 0.03 3.30
C GLY A 191 -6.54 -0.69 2.02
N PRO A 192 -6.35 -2.01 2.08
CA PRO A 192 -5.88 -2.81 0.93
C PRO A 192 -6.80 -2.71 -0.30
N SER A 193 -8.10 -2.50 -0.12
CA SER A 193 -9.06 -2.34 -1.22
C SER A 193 -8.78 -1.12 -2.10
N ASP A 194 -8.21 -0.05 -1.51
CA ASP A 194 -7.94 1.19 -2.23
C ASP A 194 -6.80 1.04 -3.25
N LEU A 195 -5.94 0.03 -3.04
CA LEU A 195 -4.81 -0.28 -3.92
C LEU A 195 -5.26 -0.72 -5.31
N PHE A 196 -6.40 -1.42 -5.41
CA PHE A 196 -6.89 -1.92 -6.70
C PHE A 196 -7.37 -0.83 -7.65
N GLY A 197 -7.68 0.35 -7.11
CA GLY A 197 -8.02 1.52 -7.92
C GLY A 197 -6.83 2.39 -8.33
N PHE A 198 -5.60 2.00 -7.97
CA PHE A 198 -4.39 2.80 -8.23
C PHE A 198 -4.04 2.81 -9.71
N LYS A 199 -3.75 3.99 -10.25
CA LYS A 199 -3.41 4.19 -11.66
C LYS A 199 -2.00 4.73 -11.82
N ALA A 200 -1.38 4.41 -12.96
CA ALA A 200 -0.09 4.99 -13.31
C ALA A 200 -0.17 6.52 -13.36
N GLY A 201 0.81 7.18 -12.75
CA GLY A 201 0.86 8.64 -12.71
C GLY A 201 0.18 9.26 -11.48
N GLU A 202 -0.42 8.48 -10.60
CA GLU A 202 -0.97 8.98 -9.33
C GLU A 202 0.11 9.18 -8.26
N VAL A 203 -0.16 10.06 -7.31
CA VAL A 203 0.63 10.23 -6.09
C VAL A 203 0.04 9.34 -5.01
N LEU A 204 0.83 8.41 -4.47
CA LEU A 204 0.42 7.56 -3.36
C LEU A 204 0.43 8.36 -2.06
N VAL A 205 -0.71 8.44 -1.39
CA VAL A 205 -0.86 9.08 -0.07
C VAL A 205 -1.35 8.03 0.91
N CYS A 206 -0.61 7.76 1.98
CA CYS A 206 -0.96 6.72 2.95
C CYS A 206 -0.42 7.03 4.36
N ASP A 207 -0.84 6.22 5.33
CA ASP A 207 -0.29 6.26 6.69
C ASP A 207 1.19 5.87 6.69
N ALA A 208 1.48 4.70 6.13
CA ALA A 208 2.81 4.19 5.86
C ALA A 208 2.73 3.20 4.68
N VAL A 209 3.75 3.17 3.86
CA VAL A 209 3.89 2.11 2.84
C VAL A 209 4.24 0.82 3.56
N ASP A 210 3.34 -0.14 3.49
CA ASP A 210 3.62 -1.50 3.94
C ASP A 210 4.12 -2.37 2.76
N PRO A 211 4.64 -3.57 3.02
CA PRO A 211 5.12 -4.46 1.98
C PRO A 211 4.06 -4.81 0.92
N ASN A 212 2.77 -4.83 1.32
CA ASN A 212 1.67 -5.12 0.42
C ASN A 212 1.39 -3.98 -0.58
N MET A 213 1.91 -2.78 -0.33
CA MET A 213 1.81 -1.62 -1.23
C MET A 213 2.98 -1.53 -2.22
N THR A 214 4.01 -2.36 -2.06
CA THR A 214 5.24 -2.28 -2.86
C THR A 214 4.98 -2.39 -4.36
N PHE A 215 3.98 -3.15 -4.76
CA PHE A 215 3.66 -3.37 -6.17
C PHE A 215 3.02 -2.15 -6.86
N VAL A 216 2.41 -1.20 -6.14
CA VAL A 216 1.88 0.04 -6.74
C VAL A 216 2.93 1.15 -6.82
N ILE A 217 4.05 1.05 -6.09
CA ILE A 217 5.11 2.05 -6.13
C ILE A 217 5.67 2.31 -7.54
N PRO A 218 5.90 1.29 -8.39
CA PRO A 218 6.35 1.53 -9.76
C PRO A 218 5.36 2.32 -10.62
N LEU A 219 4.08 2.34 -10.27
CA LEU A 219 3.04 3.12 -10.94
C LEU A 219 2.97 4.56 -10.41
N ALA A 220 3.38 4.77 -9.15
CA ALA A 220 3.31 6.07 -8.50
C ALA A 220 4.34 7.05 -9.10
N VAL A 221 3.95 8.32 -9.22
CA VAL A 221 4.89 9.39 -9.57
C VAL A 221 5.56 9.97 -8.34
N ALA A 222 4.95 9.85 -7.17
CA ALA A 222 5.50 10.26 -5.88
C ALA A 222 4.80 9.51 -4.73
N VAL A 223 5.42 9.59 -3.54
CA VAL A 223 4.88 9.01 -2.30
C VAL A 223 4.82 10.07 -1.20
N VAL A 224 3.70 10.11 -0.49
CA VAL A 224 3.48 10.93 0.71
C VAL A 224 3.03 10.02 1.85
N GLU A 225 3.78 10.01 2.94
CA GLU A 225 3.49 9.18 4.11
C GLU A 225 3.26 10.04 5.36
N ARG A 226 2.25 9.68 6.17
CA ARG A 226 2.03 10.31 7.46
C ARG A 226 3.14 9.94 8.45
N ARG A 227 3.55 8.67 8.48
CA ARG A 227 4.65 8.26 9.34
C ARG A 227 5.97 8.82 8.85
N GLY A 228 6.79 9.29 9.81
CA GLY A 228 8.08 9.86 9.53
C GLY A 228 9.21 8.85 9.63
N GLY A 229 10.28 9.10 8.89
CA GLY A 229 11.54 8.37 8.97
C GLY A 229 12.20 8.16 7.61
N MET A 230 13.52 8.30 7.57
CA MET A 230 14.29 8.09 6.34
C MET A 230 14.61 6.61 6.07
N LEU A 231 14.35 5.74 7.04
CA LEU A 231 14.64 4.30 6.98
C LEU A 231 13.36 3.45 7.02
N ILE A 232 12.19 4.09 6.89
CA ILE A 232 10.93 3.38 6.73
C ILE A 232 10.83 2.78 5.33
N HIS A 233 10.00 1.77 5.19
CA HIS A 233 9.89 0.95 3.98
C HIS A 233 9.62 1.79 2.73
N GLY A 234 8.65 2.71 2.78
CA GLY A 234 8.31 3.58 1.66
C GLY A 234 9.45 4.49 1.23
N ALA A 235 10.18 5.08 2.18
CA ALA A 235 11.34 5.92 1.87
C ALA A 235 12.46 5.13 1.18
N ILE A 236 12.69 3.87 1.57
CA ILE A 236 13.69 3.00 0.96
C ILE A 236 13.29 2.66 -0.46
N ILE A 237 12.07 2.18 -0.66
CA ILE A 237 11.56 1.76 -1.98
C ILE A 237 11.47 2.96 -2.93
N ALA A 238 10.96 4.11 -2.46
CA ALA A 238 10.91 5.31 -3.28
C ALA A 238 12.28 5.70 -3.84
N ARG A 239 13.34 5.58 -3.01
CA ARG A 239 14.73 5.81 -3.47
C ARG A 239 15.22 4.75 -4.45
N GLU A 240 14.83 3.49 -4.28
CA GLU A 240 15.18 2.42 -5.21
C GLU A 240 14.56 2.63 -6.60
N TYR A 241 13.32 3.11 -6.63
CA TYR A 241 12.61 3.45 -7.88
C TYR A 241 12.89 4.87 -8.38
N GLY A 242 13.64 5.68 -7.63
CA GLY A 242 14.00 7.04 -8.01
C GLY A 242 12.80 7.99 -8.10
N ILE A 243 11.78 7.79 -7.25
CA ILE A 243 10.59 8.64 -7.19
C ILE A 243 10.63 9.58 -5.97
N PRO A 244 10.09 10.80 -6.09
CA PRO A 244 9.98 11.73 -4.98
C PRO A 244 9.19 11.13 -3.82
N CYS A 245 9.70 11.34 -2.60
CA CYS A 245 9.03 10.86 -1.39
C CYS A 245 9.17 11.87 -0.26
N VAL A 246 8.05 12.16 0.40
CA VAL A 246 7.99 12.97 1.61
C VAL A 246 7.30 12.15 2.70
N THR A 247 7.99 11.97 3.82
CA THR A 247 7.50 11.20 4.97
C THR A 247 7.25 12.13 6.17
N GLY A 248 6.53 11.66 7.18
CA GLY A 248 6.25 12.47 8.37
C GLY A 248 5.38 13.69 8.07
N VAL A 249 4.44 13.57 7.14
CA VAL A 249 3.45 14.60 6.84
C VAL A 249 2.25 14.39 7.76
N PRO A 250 2.07 15.23 8.81
CA PRO A 250 0.94 15.07 9.72
C PRO A 250 -0.38 15.15 8.96
N ASP A 251 -1.32 14.27 9.31
CA ASP A 251 -2.70 14.26 8.80
C ASP A 251 -2.81 14.21 7.26
N ALA A 252 -1.79 13.67 6.57
CA ALA A 252 -1.73 13.63 5.11
C ALA A 252 -2.99 13.00 4.50
N ALA A 253 -3.44 11.86 5.03
CA ALA A 253 -4.63 11.16 4.52
C ALA A 253 -5.96 11.85 4.89
N GLU A 254 -5.94 12.81 5.82
CA GLU A 254 -7.11 13.60 6.20
C GLU A 254 -7.19 14.91 5.41
N LEU A 255 -6.03 15.49 5.08
CA LEU A 255 -5.92 16.78 4.41
C LEU A 255 -5.88 16.67 2.88
N ILE A 256 -5.40 15.55 2.36
CA ILE A 256 -5.36 15.23 0.94
C ILE A 256 -6.49 14.26 0.62
N HIS A 257 -7.23 14.52 -0.44
CA HIS A 257 -8.30 13.63 -0.88
C HIS A 257 -7.95 12.99 -2.22
N THR A 258 -8.46 11.80 -2.45
CA THR A 258 -8.31 11.14 -3.76
C THR A 258 -8.86 12.02 -4.87
N GLY A 259 -8.04 12.28 -5.89
CA GLY A 259 -8.33 13.17 -7.01
C GLY A 259 -7.78 14.59 -6.87
N ASP A 260 -7.32 15.02 -5.68
CA ASP A 260 -6.64 16.31 -5.53
C ASP A 260 -5.34 16.31 -6.37
N GLN A 261 -5.03 17.42 -7.03
CA GLN A 261 -3.73 17.57 -7.68
C GLN A 261 -2.67 17.87 -6.62
N VAL A 262 -1.64 17.04 -6.59
CA VAL A 262 -0.58 17.14 -5.59
C VAL A 262 0.77 17.24 -6.28
N THR A 263 1.58 18.19 -5.81
CA THR A 263 3.00 18.30 -6.18
C THR A 263 3.84 17.93 -4.97
N VAL A 264 4.73 16.96 -5.13
CA VAL A 264 5.64 16.46 -4.10
C VAL A 264 7.05 16.90 -4.43
N ASP A 265 7.65 17.71 -3.55
CA ASP A 265 9.06 18.10 -3.60
C ASP A 265 9.82 17.26 -2.56
N GLY A 266 10.42 16.18 -3.02
CA GLY A 266 11.21 15.27 -2.22
C GLY A 266 12.61 15.78 -1.86
N TYR A 267 13.04 16.94 -2.38
CA TYR A 267 14.25 17.62 -1.94
C TYR A 267 14.00 18.49 -0.71
N LEU A 268 12.88 19.20 -0.72
CA LEU A 268 12.53 20.15 0.34
C LEU A 268 11.61 19.53 1.41
N GLY A 269 11.01 18.38 1.15
CA GLY A 269 10.03 17.77 2.04
C GLY A 269 8.70 18.52 2.04
N VAL A 270 8.32 19.09 0.89
CA VAL A 270 7.11 19.91 0.75
C VAL A 270 6.11 19.22 -0.16
N VAL A 271 4.87 19.22 0.25
CA VAL A 271 3.74 18.71 -0.51
C VAL A 271 2.75 19.85 -0.73
N THR A 272 2.54 20.24 -1.99
CA THR A 272 1.56 21.27 -2.37
C THR A 272 0.30 20.63 -2.88
N VAL A 273 -0.83 20.98 -2.28
CA VAL A 273 -2.16 20.46 -2.65
C VAL A 273 -2.96 21.53 -3.37
N THR A 274 -3.38 21.21 -4.59
CA THR A 274 -4.33 22.03 -5.34
C THR A 274 -5.65 21.27 -5.40
N SER A 275 -6.64 21.69 -4.61
CA SER A 275 -7.96 21.06 -4.67
C SER A 275 -8.63 21.44 -5.98
N GLN A 276 -9.07 20.44 -6.75
CA GLN A 276 -10.15 20.66 -7.68
C GLN A 276 -11.43 20.77 -6.82
N GLY A 277 -11.91 22.00 -6.61
CA GLY A 277 -13.24 22.17 -6.03
C GLY A 277 -14.27 21.38 -6.85
N PRO A 278 -15.41 20.96 -6.27
CA PRO A 278 -16.49 20.42 -7.06
C PRO A 278 -16.75 21.42 -8.17
N SER A 279 -16.65 20.97 -9.41
CA SER A 279 -17.10 21.74 -10.57
C SER A 279 -18.59 22.02 -10.36
N ASP A 280 -18.89 23.25 -9.99
CA ASP A 280 -20.27 23.74 -9.88
C ASP A 280 -20.88 23.69 -11.29
N PRO A 281 -21.90 22.85 -11.57
CA PRO A 281 -22.48 22.75 -12.90
C PRO A 281 -23.41 23.92 -13.26
N THR A 282 -23.37 25.02 -12.49
CA THR A 282 -24.21 26.17 -12.66
C THR A 282 -23.43 27.47 -12.94
N SER A 283 -22.62 27.45 -13.99
CA SER A 283 -22.15 28.73 -14.58
C SER A 283 -22.18 28.60 -16.11
N VAL A 284 -23.37 28.73 -16.66
CA VAL A 284 -23.64 29.20 -18.02
C VAL A 284 -24.70 30.29 -17.92
#